data_d942ea1c3c2c40ee9e8f74f58942ed9d
#
_entry.id   d942ea1c3c2c40ee9e8f74f58942ed9d
#
_cell.length_a   1.000
_cell.length_b   1.000
_cell.length_c   1.000
_cell.angle_alpha   90.00
_cell.angle_beta   90.00
_cell.angle_gamma   90.00
#
_symmetry.space_group_name_H-M   'P 1'
#
loop_
_entity.id
_entity.type
_entity.pdbx_description
1 polymer ?
#
loop_
_entity_poly.entity_id
_entity_poly.type
_entity_poly.pdbx_seq_one_letter_code
_entity_poly.pdbx_strand_id
1 'polypeptide(L)'
;MSTPEPAPVCYRHPDRPTWIRCTRCDRPICPECMNSAPVGFQCPECVSAGQSAVREPRTVFGGRLTSSSTVTITLIGICVAIFVVQFLVGVNAVASDWGMWPAAVAVNDEWYRLLTSVFLHGSWLHLAFNMYVLYVLGPPLERLLGHVRFLALFLIAGLGGAVASFSFSTINTVSVGASGAIFGLMGALVVAGRHLRADITQVLVLIGINVVIGFIAPGVDWRAHLGGLVTGAAVAFVLSKAPRGKSQALVQVIGLAVIVLVLAGIAVWRANEITSLVPIG
;
A
#
# COMPACT_ATOMS: atom_id res chain seq x y z
N MET A 1 45.01 -50.39 -33.23
CA MET A 1 45.07 -49.38 -32.15
C MET A 1 44.32 -48.19 -32.65
N SER A 2 43.11 -47.93 -32.13
CA SER A 2 42.34 -46.72 -32.43
C SER A 2 43.01 -45.53 -31.76
N THR A 3 43.34 -44.49 -32.51
CA THR A 3 43.83 -43.23 -31.97
C THR A 3 42.75 -42.66 -31.03
N PRO A 4 43.10 -42.24 -29.79
CA PRO A 4 42.10 -41.67 -28.91
C PRO A 4 41.51 -40.37 -29.54
N GLU A 5 40.21 -40.28 -29.55
CA GLU A 5 39.49 -39.11 -30.03
C GLU A 5 39.89 -37.88 -29.20
N PRO A 6 40.27 -36.72 -29.82
CA PRO A 6 40.66 -35.56 -29.10
C PRO A 6 39.51 -35.04 -28.19
N ALA A 7 39.84 -34.61 -26.97
CA ALA A 7 38.85 -34.08 -26.05
C ALA A 7 38.13 -32.86 -26.64
N PRO A 8 36.82 -32.79 -26.56
CA PRO A 8 36.06 -31.60 -27.01
C PRO A 8 36.46 -30.37 -26.22
N VAL A 9 36.39 -29.18 -26.82
CA VAL A 9 36.73 -27.91 -26.18
C VAL A 9 35.50 -27.24 -25.58
N CYS A 10 35.72 -26.49 -24.52
CA CYS A 10 34.62 -25.70 -23.90
C CYS A 10 33.96 -24.74 -24.90
N TYR A 11 32.66 -24.72 -24.94
CA TYR A 11 31.90 -23.90 -25.90
C TYR A 11 32.18 -22.39 -25.79
N ARG A 12 32.67 -21.90 -24.64
CA ARG A 12 33.07 -20.49 -24.39
C ARG A 12 34.61 -20.26 -24.42
N HIS A 13 35.40 -21.31 -24.20
CA HIS A 13 36.86 -21.23 -24.11
C HIS A 13 37.46 -22.29 -25.04
N PRO A 14 37.71 -21.94 -26.31
CA PRO A 14 38.19 -22.89 -27.33
C PRO A 14 39.58 -23.47 -27.02
N ASP A 15 40.30 -22.86 -26.14
CA ASP A 15 41.64 -23.24 -25.67
C ASP A 15 41.62 -24.29 -24.52
N ARG A 16 40.44 -24.67 -24.03
CA ARG A 16 40.27 -25.55 -22.86
C ARG A 16 39.58 -26.86 -23.19
N PRO A 17 40.31 -27.94 -23.30
CA PRO A 17 39.70 -29.27 -23.52
C PRO A 17 38.93 -29.68 -22.24
N THR A 18 37.77 -30.32 -22.43
CA THR A 18 36.94 -30.81 -21.33
C THR A 18 35.99 -31.93 -21.78
N TRP A 19 35.85 -32.97 -20.96
CA TRP A 19 34.86 -34.03 -21.15
C TRP A 19 33.55 -33.75 -20.39
N ILE A 20 33.56 -32.71 -19.54
CA ILE A 20 32.36 -32.37 -18.76
C ILE A 20 31.37 -31.61 -19.65
N ARG A 21 30.11 -32.04 -19.63
CA ARG A 21 29.04 -31.47 -20.39
C ARG A 21 27.97 -30.87 -19.52
N CYS A 22 27.32 -29.83 -20.02
CA CYS A 22 26.16 -29.26 -19.40
C CYS A 22 25.00 -30.27 -19.40
N THR A 23 24.46 -30.63 -18.22
CA THR A 23 23.37 -31.60 -18.08
C THR A 23 22.05 -31.18 -18.76
N ARG A 24 21.94 -29.89 -19.15
CA ARG A 24 20.72 -29.34 -19.77
C ARG A 24 20.81 -29.18 -21.29
N CYS A 25 21.95 -28.79 -21.82
CA CYS A 25 22.13 -28.54 -23.27
C CYS A 25 23.26 -29.34 -23.92
N ASP A 26 23.90 -30.24 -23.21
CA ASP A 26 24.98 -31.14 -23.62
C ASP A 26 26.24 -30.46 -24.20
N ARG A 27 26.38 -29.15 -24.11
CA ARG A 27 27.59 -28.42 -24.52
C ARG A 27 28.75 -28.72 -23.57
N PRO A 28 30.02 -28.93 -24.09
CA PRO A 28 31.19 -29.12 -23.25
C PRO A 28 31.49 -27.81 -22.46
N ILE A 29 31.80 -27.94 -21.16
CA ILE A 29 32.01 -26.83 -20.24
C ILE A 29 33.28 -27.05 -19.42
N CYS A 30 34.17 -26.07 -19.40
CA CYS A 30 35.34 -26.09 -18.55
C CYS A 30 35.01 -25.74 -17.09
N PRO A 31 35.95 -25.94 -16.12
CA PRO A 31 35.70 -25.65 -14.70
C PRO A 31 35.18 -24.25 -14.41
N GLU A 32 35.60 -23.23 -15.16
CA GLU A 32 35.11 -21.86 -15.00
C GLU A 32 33.66 -21.65 -15.51
N CYS A 33 33.19 -22.51 -16.41
CA CYS A 33 31.85 -22.48 -16.93
C CYS A 33 30.89 -23.45 -16.22
N MET A 34 31.38 -24.21 -15.23
CA MET A 34 30.54 -25.14 -14.46
C MET A 34 29.83 -24.46 -13.32
N ASN A 35 28.51 -24.50 -13.33
CA ASN A 35 27.69 -24.16 -12.20
C ASN A 35 27.11 -25.45 -11.63
N SER A 36 27.28 -25.67 -10.32
CA SER A 36 26.74 -26.84 -9.64
C SER A 36 25.22 -26.89 -9.72
N ALA A 37 24.68 -28.04 -10.04
CA ALA A 37 23.25 -28.32 -10.10
C ALA A 37 22.93 -29.54 -9.22
N PRO A 38 21.64 -29.77 -8.88
CA PRO A 38 21.27 -30.96 -8.10
C PRO A 38 21.75 -32.29 -8.74
N VAL A 39 21.90 -32.30 -10.06
CA VAL A 39 22.53 -33.41 -10.81
C VAL A 39 23.53 -32.82 -11.79
N GLY A 40 24.83 -33.05 -11.53
CA GLY A 40 25.93 -32.63 -12.39
C GLY A 40 26.14 -31.10 -12.47
N PHE A 41 26.50 -30.62 -13.67
CA PHE A 41 26.84 -29.21 -13.88
C PHE A 41 26.02 -28.60 -15.03
N GLN A 42 25.73 -27.30 -14.92
CA GLN A 42 25.06 -26.53 -15.96
C GLN A 42 25.93 -25.37 -16.44
N CYS A 43 25.80 -25.03 -17.74
CA CYS A 43 26.48 -23.86 -18.28
C CYS A 43 25.82 -22.56 -17.80
N PRO A 44 26.53 -21.42 -17.81
CA PRO A 44 25.99 -20.12 -17.36
C PRO A 44 24.69 -19.72 -18.08
N GLU A 45 24.59 -20.02 -19.38
CA GLU A 45 23.38 -19.69 -20.17
C GLU A 45 22.15 -20.52 -19.76
N CYS A 46 22.36 -21.81 -19.47
CA CYS A 46 21.26 -22.66 -18.98
C CYS A 46 20.81 -22.26 -17.57
N VAL A 47 21.73 -21.82 -16.70
CA VAL A 47 21.41 -21.28 -15.38
C VAL A 47 20.64 -19.97 -15.52
N SER A 48 21.14 -19.04 -16.33
CA SER A 48 20.46 -17.75 -16.59
C SER A 48 19.07 -17.94 -17.21
N ALA A 49 18.94 -18.81 -18.22
CA ALA A 49 17.65 -19.14 -18.81
C ALA A 49 16.70 -19.82 -17.81
N GLY A 50 17.23 -20.65 -16.92
CA GLY A 50 16.48 -21.25 -15.81
C GLY A 50 15.98 -20.20 -14.82
N GLN A 51 16.82 -19.27 -14.42
CA GLN A 51 16.47 -18.18 -13.51
C GLN A 51 15.44 -17.23 -14.10
N SER A 52 15.58 -16.87 -15.39
CA SER A 52 14.61 -15.99 -16.07
C SER A 52 13.25 -16.66 -16.30
N ALA A 53 13.19 -17.99 -16.33
CA ALA A 53 11.96 -18.75 -16.45
C ALA A 53 11.20 -18.93 -15.13
N VAL A 54 11.85 -18.68 -13.97
CA VAL A 54 11.22 -18.74 -12.65
C VAL A 54 10.35 -17.51 -12.47
N ARG A 55 9.03 -17.71 -12.44
CA ARG A 55 8.10 -16.62 -12.09
C ARG A 55 8.34 -16.19 -10.65
N GLU A 56 8.54 -14.88 -10.43
CA GLU A 56 8.58 -14.33 -9.08
C GLU A 56 7.31 -14.73 -8.32
N PRO A 57 7.44 -15.34 -7.14
CA PRO A 57 6.28 -15.68 -6.35
C PRO A 57 5.52 -14.41 -5.93
N ARG A 58 4.20 -14.47 -6.00
CA ARG A 58 3.32 -13.35 -5.67
C ARG A 58 2.39 -13.71 -4.51
N THR A 59 1.99 -12.69 -3.78
CA THR A 59 0.96 -12.83 -2.74
C THR A 59 -0.39 -13.22 -3.35
N VAL A 60 -1.32 -13.66 -2.52
CA VAL A 60 -2.71 -14.00 -2.95
C VAL A 60 -3.38 -12.80 -3.65
N PHE A 61 -3.04 -11.58 -3.26
CA PHE A 61 -3.53 -10.34 -3.85
C PHE A 61 -2.69 -9.85 -5.05
N GLY A 62 -1.71 -10.64 -5.50
CA GLY A 62 -0.88 -10.34 -6.68
C GLY A 62 0.29 -9.40 -6.43
N GLY A 63 0.56 -9.00 -5.19
CA GLY A 63 1.74 -8.23 -4.79
C GLY A 63 3.03 -9.04 -4.88
N ARG A 64 4.18 -8.38 -4.97
CA ARG A 64 5.47 -9.04 -4.74
C ARG A 64 5.56 -9.46 -3.29
N LEU A 65 6.10 -10.66 -3.04
CA LEU A 65 6.39 -11.07 -1.67
C LEU A 65 7.43 -10.13 -1.07
N THR A 66 7.18 -9.67 0.14
CA THR A 66 8.12 -8.86 0.90
C THR A 66 8.19 -9.35 2.34
N SER A 67 9.38 -9.39 2.89
CA SER A 67 9.61 -9.60 4.33
C SER A 67 9.76 -8.27 5.08
N SER A 68 10.01 -7.17 4.37
CA SER A 68 10.20 -5.84 4.94
C SER A 68 8.87 -5.09 5.10
N SER A 69 8.83 -4.17 6.03
CA SER A 69 7.71 -3.25 6.29
C SER A 69 8.11 -1.82 5.94
N THR A 70 8.79 -1.66 4.81
CA THR A 70 9.41 -0.40 4.39
C THR A 70 8.39 0.73 4.26
N VAL A 71 7.24 0.46 3.62
CA VAL A 71 6.20 1.50 3.42
C VAL A 71 5.58 1.90 4.75
N THR A 72 5.28 0.95 5.62
CA THR A 72 4.76 1.23 6.97
C THR A 72 5.70 2.16 7.74
N ILE A 73 6.99 1.80 7.80
CA ILE A 73 7.99 2.61 8.53
C ILE A 73 8.20 3.97 7.87
N THR A 74 8.19 4.05 6.55
CA THR A 74 8.28 5.32 5.82
C THR A 74 7.09 6.24 6.13
N LEU A 75 5.86 5.71 6.13
CA LEU A 75 4.66 6.49 6.49
C LEU A 75 4.72 7.00 7.94
N ILE A 76 5.16 6.16 8.89
CA ILE A 76 5.39 6.57 10.27
C ILE A 76 6.43 7.70 10.31
N GLY A 77 7.57 7.54 9.64
CA GLY A 77 8.61 8.55 9.58
C GLY A 77 8.13 9.89 9.00
N ILE A 78 7.32 9.85 7.93
CA ILE A 78 6.71 11.04 7.32
C ILE A 78 5.78 11.75 8.33
N CYS A 79 4.86 11.02 8.99
CA CYS A 79 3.96 11.61 9.97
C CYS A 79 4.72 12.24 11.14
N VAL A 80 5.75 11.56 11.66
CA VAL A 80 6.59 12.08 12.74
C VAL A 80 7.35 13.33 12.30
N ALA A 81 7.98 13.31 11.10
CA ALA A 81 8.71 14.46 10.57
C ALA A 81 7.79 15.68 10.37
N ILE A 82 6.60 15.47 9.78
CA ILE A 82 5.60 16.52 9.61
C ILE A 82 5.15 17.06 10.96
N PHE A 83 4.91 16.20 11.96
CA PHE A 83 4.49 16.66 13.29
C PHE A 83 5.58 17.44 14.01
N VAL A 84 6.86 17.10 13.83
CA VAL A 84 7.96 17.94 14.34
C VAL A 84 7.91 19.34 13.73
N VAL A 85 7.67 19.45 12.42
CA VAL A 85 7.49 20.76 11.76
C VAL A 85 6.26 21.47 12.32
N GLN A 86 5.11 20.78 12.48
CA GLN A 86 3.91 21.36 13.11
C GLN A 86 4.20 21.89 14.51
N PHE A 87 5.00 21.17 15.30
CA PHE A 87 5.34 21.58 16.67
C PHE A 87 6.21 22.83 16.70
N LEU A 88 7.17 22.96 15.76
CA LEU A 88 8.08 24.11 15.67
C LEU A 88 7.38 25.36 15.12
N VAL A 89 6.45 25.20 14.17
CA VAL A 89 5.73 26.33 13.54
C VAL A 89 4.48 26.71 14.33
N GLY A 90 3.87 25.75 15.00
CA GLY A 90 2.60 25.88 15.69
C GLY A 90 1.57 24.87 15.17
N VAL A 91 1.19 23.91 16.00
CA VAL A 91 0.30 22.80 15.60
C VAL A 91 -1.01 23.32 14.99
N ASN A 92 -1.64 24.31 15.64
CA ASN A 92 -2.92 24.87 15.18
C ASN A 92 -2.76 25.68 13.89
N ALA A 93 -1.67 26.44 13.73
CA ALA A 93 -1.41 27.21 12.51
C ALA A 93 -1.30 26.28 11.30
N VAL A 94 -0.44 25.25 11.39
CA VAL A 94 -0.30 24.28 10.29
C VAL A 94 -1.58 23.49 10.05
N ALA A 95 -2.34 23.15 11.12
CA ALA A 95 -3.63 22.49 10.96
C ALA A 95 -4.65 23.36 10.22
N SER A 96 -4.66 24.68 10.47
CA SER A 96 -5.52 25.64 9.76
C SER A 96 -5.16 25.77 8.28
N ASP A 97 -3.87 25.67 7.92
CA ASP A 97 -3.40 25.87 6.55
C ASP A 97 -3.44 24.59 5.71
N TRP A 98 -3.29 23.41 6.32
CA TRP A 98 -3.10 22.14 5.63
C TRP A 98 -4.08 21.03 6.05
N GLY A 99 -4.86 21.26 7.13
CA GLY A 99 -5.91 20.34 7.58
C GLY A 99 -7.11 20.35 6.66
N MET A 100 -7.89 19.29 6.65
CA MET A 100 -9.15 19.24 5.92
C MET A 100 -10.12 20.24 6.59
N TRP A 101 -10.51 21.25 5.84
CA TRP A 101 -11.45 22.29 6.24
C TRP A 101 -12.45 22.54 5.13
N PRO A 102 -13.73 22.18 5.32
CA PRO A 102 -14.72 22.23 4.26
C PRO A 102 -14.85 23.58 3.57
N ALA A 103 -14.85 24.69 4.31
CA ALA A 103 -14.94 26.02 3.73
C ALA A 103 -13.73 26.31 2.82
N ALA A 104 -12.52 26.01 3.26
CA ALA A 104 -11.31 26.25 2.48
C ALA A 104 -11.24 25.38 1.22
N VAL A 105 -11.65 24.11 1.31
CA VAL A 105 -11.72 23.23 0.13
C VAL A 105 -12.72 23.72 -0.89
N ALA A 106 -13.93 24.11 -0.45
CA ALA A 106 -15.03 24.42 -1.36
C ALA A 106 -15.00 25.86 -1.91
N VAL A 107 -14.54 26.84 -1.10
CA VAL A 107 -14.59 28.27 -1.47
C VAL A 107 -13.26 28.76 -2.02
N ASN A 108 -12.14 28.24 -1.50
CA ASN A 108 -10.79 28.68 -1.91
C ASN A 108 -10.12 27.71 -2.88
N ASP A 109 -10.80 26.63 -3.32
CA ASP A 109 -10.25 25.57 -4.19
C ASP A 109 -9.03 24.83 -3.59
N GLU A 110 -8.93 24.73 -2.26
CA GLU A 110 -7.78 24.13 -1.57
C GLU A 110 -7.91 22.59 -1.47
N TRP A 111 -8.09 21.92 -2.61
CA TRP A 111 -8.32 20.47 -2.71
C TRP A 111 -7.20 19.61 -2.13
N TYR A 112 -5.98 20.14 -2.07
CA TYR A 112 -4.82 19.44 -1.48
C TYR A 112 -5.07 19.04 -0.02
N ARG A 113 -5.93 19.77 0.70
CA ARG A 113 -6.28 19.51 2.09
C ARG A 113 -6.90 18.13 2.33
N LEU A 114 -7.58 17.56 1.32
CA LEU A 114 -8.13 16.21 1.40
C LEU A 114 -7.03 15.14 1.54
N LEU A 115 -5.82 15.42 1.08
CA LEU A 115 -4.69 14.49 1.20
C LEU A 115 -3.73 14.90 2.31
N THR A 116 -3.40 16.18 2.44
CA THR A 116 -2.40 16.66 3.41
C THR A 116 -2.85 16.43 4.85
N SER A 117 -4.15 16.58 5.12
CA SER A 117 -4.74 16.34 6.44
C SER A 117 -4.45 14.96 7.02
N VAL A 118 -4.27 13.96 6.16
CA VAL A 118 -3.96 12.56 6.56
C VAL A 118 -2.62 12.45 7.29
N PHE A 119 -1.68 13.35 7.04
CA PHE A 119 -0.34 13.32 7.61
C PHE A 119 -0.15 14.25 8.80
N LEU A 120 -1.13 15.11 9.09
CA LEU A 120 -1.09 16.04 10.20
C LEU A 120 -1.65 15.41 11.47
N HIS A 121 -1.23 15.93 12.64
CA HIS A 121 -1.71 15.45 13.93
C HIS A 121 -1.97 16.62 14.89
N GLY A 122 -3.05 16.52 15.68
CA GLY A 122 -3.46 17.59 16.58
C GLY A 122 -2.72 17.62 17.93
N SER A 123 -2.03 16.54 18.31
CA SER A 123 -1.29 16.44 19.57
C SER A 123 -0.30 15.28 19.56
N TRP A 124 0.64 15.27 20.52
CA TRP A 124 1.58 14.15 20.72
C TRP A 124 0.89 12.82 20.98
N LEU A 125 -0.16 12.82 21.79
CA LEU A 125 -0.93 11.61 22.07
C LEU A 125 -1.66 11.10 20.84
N HIS A 126 -2.23 12.00 20.03
CA HIS A 126 -2.87 11.67 18.77
C HIS A 126 -1.88 11.04 17.78
N LEU A 127 -0.69 11.64 17.60
CA LEU A 127 0.38 11.06 16.79
C LEU A 127 0.79 9.68 17.31
N ALA A 128 1.13 9.59 18.61
CA ALA A 128 1.64 8.36 19.20
C ALA A 128 0.65 7.18 19.03
N PHE A 129 -0.64 7.42 19.26
CA PHE A 129 -1.67 6.41 19.08
C PHE A 129 -1.80 5.98 17.63
N ASN A 130 -1.86 6.92 16.69
CA ASN A 130 -1.91 6.60 15.25
C ASN A 130 -0.69 5.80 14.80
N MET A 131 0.51 6.21 15.18
CA MET A 131 1.75 5.53 14.80
C MET A 131 1.84 4.14 15.42
N TYR A 132 1.41 3.97 16.66
CA TYR A 132 1.32 2.67 17.30
C TYR A 132 0.40 1.71 16.54
N VAL A 133 -0.82 2.15 16.22
CA VAL A 133 -1.77 1.32 15.49
C VAL A 133 -1.28 1.02 14.07
N LEU A 134 -0.69 2.00 13.39
CA LEU A 134 -0.07 1.81 12.08
C LEU A 134 1.09 0.81 12.14
N TYR A 135 1.93 0.87 13.19
CA TYR A 135 3.02 -0.08 13.40
C TYR A 135 2.53 -1.51 13.65
N VAL A 136 1.39 -1.68 14.32
CA VAL A 136 0.80 -3.00 14.60
C VAL A 136 0.10 -3.58 13.36
N LEU A 137 -0.72 -2.79 12.68
CA LEU A 137 -1.57 -3.26 11.57
C LEU A 137 -0.88 -3.21 10.20
N GLY A 138 0.06 -2.28 10.02
CA GLY A 138 0.73 -2.05 8.73
C GLY A 138 1.54 -3.24 8.25
N PRO A 139 2.51 -3.75 9.05
CA PRO A 139 3.40 -4.82 8.61
C PRO A 139 2.71 -6.09 8.11
N PRO A 140 1.70 -6.65 8.79
CA PRO A 140 0.99 -7.82 8.28
C PRO A 140 0.24 -7.55 6.98
N LEU A 141 -0.38 -6.37 6.83
CA LEU A 141 -1.05 -5.99 5.58
C LEU A 141 -0.07 -5.71 4.45
N GLU A 142 1.04 -5.05 4.74
CA GLU A 142 2.08 -4.77 3.74
C GLU A 142 2.69 -6.06 3.18
N ARG A 143 2.97 -7.06 4.05
CA ARG A 143 3.40 -8.40 3.61
C ARG A 143 2.35 -9.12 2.77
N LEU A 144 1.07 -8.97 3.13
CA LEU A 144 -0.04 -9.61 2.43
C LEU A 144 -0.31 -8.99 1.04
N LEU A 145 -0.24 -7.68 0.93
CA LEU A 145 -0.58 -6.92 -0.27
C LEU A 145 0.64 -6.60 -1.15
N GLY A 146 1.83 -6.56 -0.57
CA GLY A 146 3.03 -5.97 -1.15
C GLY A 146 3.02 -4.44 -1.06
N HIS A 147 4.20 -3.82 -1.15
CA HIS A 147 4.42 -2.39 -0.90
C HIS A 147 3.45 -1.45 -1.66
N VAL A 148 3.32 -1.64 -2.97
CA VAL A 148 2.54 -0.73 -3.83
C VAL A 148 1.05 -0.76 -3.50
N ARG A 149 0.48 -1.97 -3.29
CA ARG A 149 -0.94 -2.11 -2.97
C ARG A 149 -1.27 -1.64 -1.56
N PHE A 150 -0.34 -1.85 -0.64
CA PHE A 150 -0.45 -1.34 0.73
C PHE A 150 -0.44 0.18 0.75
N LEU A 151 0.49 0.82 0.02
CA LEU A 151 0.53 2.28 -0.11
C LEU A 151 -0.75 2.83 -0.75
N ALA A 152 -1.22 2.21 -1.83
CA ALA A 152 -2.47 2.59 -2.48
C ALA A 152 -3.67 2.47 -1.53
N LEU A 153 -3.75 1.37 -0.76
CA LEU A 153 -4.78 1.18 0.27
C LEU A 153 -4.74 2.32 1.30
N PHE A 154 -3.57 2.63 1.85
CA PHE A 154 -3.42 3.68 2.87
C PHE A 154 -3.87 5.05 2.34
N LEU A 155 -3.39 5.44 1.16
CA LEU A 155 -3.70 6.75 0.57
C LEU A 155 -5.18 6.87 0.15
N ILE A 156 -5.73 5.85 -0.50
CA ILE A 156 -7.14 5.87 -0.96
C ILE A 156 -8.09 5.82 0.24
N ALA A 157 -7.78 5.03 1.27
CA ALA A 157 -8.58 4.99 2.49
C ALA A 157 -8.50 6.31 3.28
N GLY A 158 -7.31 6.92 3.35
CA GLY A 158 -7.14 8.26 3.93
C GLY A 158 -7.94 9.31 3.20
N LEU A 159 -7.89 9.31 1.86
CA LEU A 159 -8.73 10.17 1.02
C LEU A 159 -10.22 9.93 1.25
N GLY A 160 -10.66 8.67 1.35
CA GLY A 160 -12.05 8.32 1.66
C GLY A 160 -12.50 8.83 3.02
N GLY A 161 -11.62 8.79 4.02
CA GLY A 161 -11.85 9.41 5.33
C GLY A 161 -11.98 10.92 5.24
N ALA A 162 -11.06 11.58 4.55
CA ALA A 162 -11.09 13.03 4.35
C ALA A 162 -12.35 13.49 3.58
N VAL A 163 -12.73 12.76 2.51
CA VAL A 163 -13.96 13.05 1.75
C VAL A 163 -15.21 12.85 2.60
N ALA A 164 -15.27 11.82 3.44
CA ALA A 164 -16.39 11.64 4.36
C ALA A 164 -16.47 12.76 5.40
N SER A 165 -15.34 13.14 5.97
CA SER A 165 -15.29 14.31 6.87
C SER A 165 -15.73 15.59 6.15
N PHE A 166 -15.20 15.86 4.96
CA PHE A 166 -15.59 17.00 4.12
C PHE A 166 -17.10 17.04 3.85
N SER A 167 -17.69 15.87 3.57
CA SER A 167 -19.10 15.77 3.18
C SER A 167 -20.07 15.93 4.35
N PHE A 168 -19.70 15.46 5.54
CA PHE A 168 -20.63 15.34 6.66
C PHE A 168 -20.28 16.21 7.87
N SER A 169 -19.15 16.93 7.86
CA SER A 169 -18.82 17.90 8.90
C SER A 169 -19.43 19.25 8.65
N THR A 170 -19.48 20.08 9.70
CA THR A 170 -19.82 21.50 9.55
C THR A 170 -18.73 22.23 8.77
N ILE A 171 -19.09 23.29 8.06
CA ILE A 171 -18.20 24.03 7.18
C ILE A 171 -16.94 24.60 7.86
N ASN A 172 -17.00 24.80 9.20
CA ASN A 172 -15.93 25.36 10.00
C ASN A 172 -15.11 24.33 10.78
N THR A 173 -15.34 23.04 10.55
CA THR A 173 -14.60 21.97 11.23
C THR A 173 -13.25 21.75 10.55
N VAL A 174 -12.16 21.80 11.31
CA VAL A 174 -10.83 21.36 10.84
C VAL A 174 -10.57 19.94 11.32
N SER A 175 -10.25 19.04 10.39
CA SER A 175 -9.93 17.64 10.68
C SER A 175 -8.51 17.28 10.22
N VAL A 176 -7.78 16.56 11.09
CA VAL A 176 -6.40 16.10 10.85
C VAL A 176 -6.20 14.71 11.42
N GLY A 177 -5.37 13.90 10.79
CA GLY A 177 -4.94 12.61 11.33
C GLY A 177 -4.91 11.48 10.32
N ALA A 178 -3.97 10.56 10.52
CA ALA A 178 -3.86 9.32 9.76
C ALA A 178 -4.99 8.31 10.10
N SER A 179 -5.84 8.62 11.06
CA SER A 179 -6.82 7.69 11.62
C SER A 179 -7.81 7.18 10.58
N GLY A 180 -8.26 8.01 9.63
CA GLY A 180 -9.09 7.56 8.50
C GLY A 180 -8.42 6.47 7.68
N ALA A 181 -7.15 6.64 7.32
CA ALA A 181 -6.37 5.61 6.63
C ALA A 181 -6.23 4.35 7.49
N ILE A 182 -5.94 4.49 8.79
CA ILE A 182 -5.80 3.36 9.75
C ILE A 182 -7.11 2.57 9.87
N PHE A 183 -8.26 3.25 9.96
CA PHE A 183 -9.56 2.57 9.91
C PHE A 183 -9.76 1.85 8.57
N GLY A 184 -9.25 2.41 7.48
CA GLY A 184 -9.21 1.72 6.19
C GLY A 184 -8.36 0.44 6.20
N LEU A 185 -7.23 0.43 6.91
CA LEU A 185 -6.45 -0.79 7.13
C LEU A 185 -7.27 -1.83 7.91
N MET A 186 -8.03 -1.42 8.94
CA MET A 186 -8.93 -2.31 9.67
C MET A 186 -10.04 -2.88 8.77
N GLY A 187 -10.67 -2.04 7.93
CA GLY A 187 -11.65 -2.47 6.93
C GLY A 187 -11.06 -3.48 5.93
N ALA A 188 -9.85 -3.22 5.48
CA ALA A 188 -9.11 -4.15 4.62
C ALA A 188 -8.80 -5.49 5.29
N LEU A 189 -8.44 -5.49 6.59
CA LEU A 189 -8.21 -6.70 7.37
C LEU A 189 -9.48 -7.55 7.50
N VAL A 190 -10.64 -6.93 7.68
CA VAL A 190 -11.92 -7.66 7.72
C VAL A 190 -12.19 -8.38 6.40
N VAL A 191 -12.00 -7.68 5.27
CA VAL A 191 -12.22 -8.25 3.93
C VAL A 191 -11.18 -9.34 3.63
N ALA A 192 -9.90 -9.07 3.88
CA ALA A 192 -8.81 -10.00 3.64
C ALA A 192 -8.93 -11.24 4.54
N GLY A 193 -9.26 -11.05 5.82
CA GLY A 193 -9.46 -12.14 6.78
C GLY A 193 -10.60 -13.07 6.36
N ARG A 194 -11.75 -12.51 5.94
CA ARG A 194 -12.86 -13.31 5.40
C ARG A 194 -12.46 -14.05 4.11
N HIS A 195 -11.70 -13.40 3.22
CA HIS A 195 -11.22 -14.02 1.99
C HIS A 195 -10.27 -15.19 2.29
N LEU A 196 -9.43 -15.08 3.32
CA LEU A 196 -8.46 -16.09 3.75
C LEU A 196 -9.04 -17.08 4.77
N ARG A 197 -10.30 -16.92 5.18
CA ARG A 197 -10.96 -17.70 6.25
C ARG A 197 -10.20 -17.64 7.59
N ALA A 198 -9.58 -16.49 7.88
CA ALA A 198 -8.89 -16.23 9.14
C ALA A 198 -9.87 -15.72 10.22
N ASP A 199 -9.52 -15.90 11.49
CA ASP A 199 -10.26 -15.31 12.59
C ASP A 199 -10.06 -13.77 12.59
N ILE A 200 -11.16 -13.04 12.51
CA ILE A 200 -11.19 -11.57 12.49
C ILE A 200 -11.76 -10.98 13.79
N THR A 201 -12.02 -11.80 14.78
CA THR A 201 -12.68 -11.38 16.04
C THR A 201 -11.94 -10.22 16.70
N GLN A 202 -10.62 -10.32 16.83
CA GLN A 202 -9.81 -9.25 17.42
C GLN A 202 -9.89 -7.93 16.63
N VAL A 203 -9.93 -8.01 15.30
CA VAL A 203 -10.07 -6.83 14.42
C VAL A 203 -11.44 -6.19 14.62
N LEU A 204 -12.52 -6.99 14.71
CA LEU A 204 -13.87 -6.48 14.94
C LEU A 204 -14.01 -5.83 16.33
N VAL A 205 -13.41 -6.43 17.36
CA VAL A 205 -13.37 -5.84 18.70
C VAL A 205 -12.62 -4.51 18.69
N LEU A 206 -11.45 -4.45 18.02
CA LEU A 206 -10.67 -3.22 17.90
C LEU A 206 -11.46 -2.12 17.17
N ILE A 207 -12.14 -2.46 16.07
CA ILE A 207 -13.02 -1.52 15.35
C ILE A 207 -14.14 -1.03 16.29
N GLY A 208 -14.82 -1.94 16.99
CA GLY A 208 -15.91 -1.59 17.91
C GLY A 208 -15.46 -0.62 19.00
N ILE A 209 -14.34 -0.89 19.67
CA ILE A 209 -13.77 -0.02 20.69
C ILE A 209 -13.43 1.37 20.09
N ASN A 210 -12.78 1.41 18.95
CA ASN A 210 -12.40 2.69 18.33
C ASN A 210 -13.61 3.48 17.80
N VAL A 211 -14.66 2.80 17.33
CA VAL A 211 -15.94 3.44 16.98
C VAL A 211 -16.57 4.09 18.22
N VAL A 212 -16.66 3.37 19.33
CA VAL A 212 -17.18 3.93 20.59
C VAL A 212 -16.35 5.14 21.02
N ILE A 213 -15.02 5.03 21.04
CA ILE A 213 -14.15 6.15 21.38
C ILE A 213 -14.41 7.35 20.45
N GLY A 214 -14.59 7.09 19.15
CA GLY A 214 -14.86 8.12 18.14
C GLY A 214 -16.13 8.95 18.42
N PHE A 215 -17.13 8.34 19.07
CA PHE A 215 -18.35 9.04 19.44
C PHE A 215 -18.28 9.77 20.79
N ILE A 216 -17.50 9.26 21.74
CA ILE A 216 -17.47 9.81 23.11
C ILE A 216 -16.29 10.74 23.36
N ALA A 217 -15.18 10.62 22.61
CA ALA A 217 -14.00 11.43 22.80
C ALA A 217 -14.10 12.77 22.02
N PRO A 218 -14.02 13.92 22.70
CA PRO A 218 -14.03 15.21 22.03
C PRO A 218 -12.88 15.35 21.03
N GLY A 219 -13.17 15.94 19.85
CA GLY A 219 -12.14 16.20 18.84
C GLY A 219 -11.79 14.99 17.95
N VAL A 220 -12.44 13.86 18.14
CA VAL A 220 -12.30 12.70 17.24
C VAL A 220 -13.31 12.79 16.10
N ASP A 221 -12.80 12.75 14.86
CA ASP A 221 -13.62 12.78 13.65
C ASP A 221 -14.09 11.37 13.27
N TRP A 222 -15.19 10.93 13.85
CA TRP A 222 -15.81 9.63 13.57
C TRP A 222 -16.22 9.47 12.10
N ARG A 223 -16.49 10.58 11.38
CA ARG A 223 -16.88 10.57 9.95
C ARG A 223 -15.69 10.13 9.11
N ALA A 224 -14.50 10.70 9.40
CA ALA A 224 -13.25 10.27 8.77
C ALA A 224 -12.96 8.79 9.04
N HIS A 225 -13.22 8.30 10.25
CA HIS A 225 -13.04 6.90 10.61
C HIS A 225 -13.95 5.99 9.80
N LEU A 226 -15.24 6.30 9.75
CA LEU A 226 -16.22 5.48 9.01
C LEU A 226 -15.94 5.52 7.49
N GLY A 227 -15.66 6.71 6.94
CA GLY A 227 -15.32 6.88 5.53
C GLY A 227 -14.08 6.08 5.14
N GLY A 228 -13.03 6.15 5.98
CA GLY A 228 -11.81 5.36 5.80
C GLY A 228 -12.07 3.85 5.85
N LEU A 229 -12.81 3.38 6.87
CA LEU A 229 -13.17 1.97 7.05
C LEU A 229 -13.88 1.40 5.81
N VAL A 230 -14.91 2.10 5.33
CA VAL A 230 -15.70 1.68 4.16
C VAL A 230 -14.84 1.69 2.89
N THR A 231 -14.06 2.76 2.69
CA THR A 231 -13.19 2.88 1.52
C THR A 231 -12.10 1.83 1.53
N GLY A 232 -11.45 1.58 2.67
CA GLY A 232 -10.42 0.55 2.79
C GLY A 232 -10.97 -0.87 2.58
N ALA A 233 -12.19 -1.15 3.06
CA ALA A 233 -12.88 -2.41 2.76
C ALA A 233 -13.19 -2.54 1.25
N ALA A 234 -13.63 -1.47 0.58
CA ALA A 234 -13.87 -1.46 -0.86
C ALA A 234 -12.58 -1.69 -1.66
N VAL A 235 -11.48 -1.03 -1.29
CA VAL A 235 -10.15 -1.26 -1.89
C VAL A 235 -9.75 -2.73 -1.75
N ALA A 236 -9.81 -3.29 -0.54
CA ALA A 236 -9.47 -4.69 -0.30
C ALA A 236 -10.38 -5.65 -1.06
N PHE A 237 -11.66 -5.35 -1.18
CA PHE A 237 -12.61 -6.12 -1.98
C PHE A 237 -12.19 -6.15 -3.46
N VAL A 238 -11.88 -5.00 -4.07
CA VAL A 238 -11.38 -4.91 -5.45
C VAL A 238 -10.10 -5.74 -5.61
N LEU A 239 -9.14 -5.60 -4.68
CA LEU A 239 -7.89 -6.35 -4.74
C LEU A 239 -8.10 -7.87 -4.63
N SER A 240 -9.08 -8.31 -3.82
CA SER A 240 -9.37 -9.72 -3.57
C SER A 240 -10.15 -10.40 -4.71
N LYS A 241 -10.98 -9.66 -5.43
CA LYS A 241 -11.82 -10.16 -6.50
C LYS A 241 -11.17 -10.15 -7.89
N ALA A 242 -10.05 -9.45 -8.05
CA ALA A 242 -9.34 -9.41 -9.31
C ALA A 242 -8.86 -10.82 -9.73
N PRO A 243 -9.14 -11.27 -10.96
CA PRO A 243 -8.78 -12.61 -11.45
C PRO A 243 -7.26 -12.79 -11.44
N ARG A 244 -6.79 -13.96 -11.00
CA ARG A 244 -5.35 -14.27 -11.01
C ARG A 244 -4.83 -14.39 -12.43
N GLY A 245 -3.67 -13.82 -12.71
CA GLY A 245 -3.02 -13.90 -14.02
C GLY A 245 -2.55 -12.56 -14.57
N LYS A 246 -2.35 -12.48 -15.89
CA LYS A 246 -1.79 -11.28 -16.56
C LYS A 246 -2.67 -10.02 -16.40
N SER A 247 -4.00 -10.19 -16.36
CA SER A 247 -4.97 -9.09 -16.24
C SER A 247 -5.18 -8.60 -14.80
N GLN A 248 -4.66 -9.30 -13.79
CA GLN A 248 -4.91 -8.98 -12.38
C GLN A 248 -4.57 -7.52 -12.02
N ALA A 249 -3.37 -7.07 -12.41
CA ALA A 249 -2.94 -5.71 -12.10
C ALA A 249 -3.83 -4.65 -12.79
N LEU A 250 -4.20 -4.89 -14.05
CA LEU A 250 -5.07 -3.97 -14.81
C LEU A 250 -6.45 -3.86 -14.16
N VAL A 251 -7.08 -4.98 -13.81
CA VAL A 251 -8.39 -4.99 -13.14
C VAL A 251 -8.32 -4.27 -11.80
N GLN A 252 -7.25 -4.48 -11.02
CA GLN A 252 -7.04 -3.79 -9.77
C GLN A 252 -6.90 -2.28 -9.98
N VAL A 253 -6.05 -1.84 -10.92
CA VAL A 253 -5.87 -0.41 -11.22
C VAL A 253 -7.18 0.24 -11.65
N ILE A 254 -7.94 -0.38 -12.55
CA ILE A 254 -9.25 0.14 -12.97
C ILE A 254 -10.21 0.24 -11.78
N GLY A 255 -10.30 -0.81 -10.96
CA GLY A 255 -11.19 -0.79 -9.79
C GLY A 255 -10.80 0.27 -8.76
N LEU A 256 -9.50 0.47 -8.50
CA LEU A 256 -9.02 1.54 -7.62
C LEU A 256 -9.29 2.93 -8.22
N ALA A 257 -9.08 3.10 -9.53
CA ALA A 257 -9.40 4.35 -10.21
C ALA A 257 -10.90 4.68 -10.12
N VAL A 258 -11.79 3.70 -10.25
CA VAL A 258 -13.24 3.90 -10.06
C VAL A 258 -13.53 4.38 -8.63
N ILE A 259 -12.92 3.80 -7.60
CA ILE A 259 -13.10 4.26 -6.21
C ILE A 259 -12.67 5.73 -6.09
N VAL A 260 -11.49 6.09 -6.60
CA VAL A 260 -10.99 7.48 -6.55
C VAL A 260 -11.91 8.44 -7.31
N LEU A 261 -12.41 8.06 -8.48
CA LEU A 261 -13.36 8.86 -9.25
C LEU A 261 -14.70 9.06 -8.51
N VAL A 262 -15.20 8.03 -7.83
CA VAL A 262 -16.42 8.16 -7.00
C VAL A 262 -16.16 9.12 -5.84
N LEU A 263 -15.03 9.01 -5.14
CA LEU A 263 -14.66 9.94 -4.07
C LEU A 263 -14.52 11.39 -4.59
N ALA A 264 -13.88 11.57 -5.74
CA ALA A 264 -13.79 12.89 -6.39
C ALA A 264 -15.17 13.44 -6.76
N GLY A 265 -16.05 12.63 -7.33
CA GLY A 265 -17.42 13.02 -7.64
C GLY A 265 -18.22 13.47 -6.40
N ILE A 266 -18.10 12.74 -5.29
CA ILE A 266 -18.72 13.11 -4.02
C ILE A 266 -18.15 14.44 -3.51
N ALA A 267 -16.83 14.61 -3.58
CA ALA A 267 -16.18 15.84 -3.12
C ALA A 267 -16.61 17.05 -3.97
N VAL A 268 -16.65 16.94 -5.30
CA VAL A 268 -17.11 18.01 -6.20
C VAL A 268 -18.57 18.33 -5.95
N TRP A 269 -19.43 17.32 -5.82
CA TRP A 269 -20.84 17.53 -5.50
C TRP A 269 -21.02 18.33 -4.20
N ARG A 270 -20.30 17.95 -3.14
CA ARG A 270 -20.33 18.65 -1.85
C ARG A 270 -19.79 20.07 -1.92
N ALA A 271 -18.70 20.30 -2.68
CA ALA A 271 -18.16 21.64 -2.87
C ALA A 271 -19.20 22.57 -3.54
N ASN A 272 -19.88 22.09 -4.59
CA ASN A 272 -20.93 22.85 -5.26
C ASN A 272 -22.11 23.16 -4.31
N GLU A 273 -22.46 22.25 -3.44
CA GLU A 273 -23.48 22.50 -2.41
C GLU A 273 -23.04 23.61 -1.45
N ILE A 274 -21.82 23.54 -0.92
CA ILE A 274 -21.28 24.55 0.00
C ILE A 274 -21.22 25.93 -0.67
N THR A 275 -20.70 26.01 -1.89
CA THR A 275 -20.58 27.29 -2.62
C THR A 275 -21.93 27.89 -2.98
N SER A 276 -22.96 27.06 -3.20
CA SER A 276 -24.32 27.55 -3.44
C SER A 276 -24.99 28.15 -2.20
N LEU A 277 -24.55 27.77 -1.02
CA LEU A 277 -25.08 28.25 0.28
C LEU A 277 -24.31 29.48 0.81
N VAL A 278 -23.10 29.74 0.33
CA VAL A 278 -22.28 30.90 0.71
C VAL A 278 -22.41 31.94 -0.41
N PRO A 279 -23.15 33.06 -0.22
CA PRO A 279 -23.21 34.12 -1.20
C PRO A 279 -21.79 34.66 -1.42
N ILE A 280 -21.26 34.53 -2.64
CA ILE A 280 -20.03 35.18 -3.06
C ILE A 280 -20.39 36.65 -3.28
N GLY A 281 -20.14 37.48 -2.24
CA GLY A 281 -20.27 38.92 -2.31
C GLY A 281 -19.11 39.57 -3.05
#